data_a40cabbab6011744d7db0083d696a7b6
#
_entry.id   a40cabbab6011744d7db0083d696a7b6
#
_cell.length_a   1.000
_cell.length_b   1.000
_cell.length_c   1.000
_cell.angle_alpha   90.00
_cell.angle_beta   90.00
_cell.angle_gamma   90.00
#
_symmetry.space_group_name_H-M   'P 1'
#
loop_
_entity.id
_entity.type
_entity.pdbx_description
1 polymer ?
#
loop_
_entity_poly.entity_id
_entity_poly.type
_entity_poly.pdbx_seq_one_letter_code
_entity_poly.pdbx_strand_id
1 'polypeptide(L)'
;MPIATASLTGVPYEASPVNAEIWYTLNSASASFFSDYKYILDVWEVSKTTGLTTSKIARLKFPPRPVNYRGHISVNKAVKPFIINNDANTIIPGDEDITPLDNQFAIWTANFGFEYNPQIEYLDITNSPAFGFATTNDEGFQVGDIITINKTNNAVNSQYNGTKIIGSVSAGAISIPGFPDPVYWYGIDGVFGQSTPVYYDGGLITNILRVSGTSSTRFAWNGTRQYNENGLDFTTDYLFDNSAGQKKWLTNYDNYIGGYNKSIGPNEVETINFLNKVGGSFTLKLQTFNGSTPVANELLNFTLNSRDKYMQFPIGTYNLMEAFSDPTLFNGVDRYRISFYESGGGGTQKFELIFRNIVEPCLLYENVRIVFLNRMGGYDYFTFNKDKKRTVAINRTEYKQVLDIAYEFGDRGDVVLAQDVQYTFTLNSDWISEETYLWLEELVTSPEVYIVTFLDSKYKLDPIVITDTSYVIKTRLRDRIFNLTLNYKLAYPVNVANL
;
A
#
# COMPACT_ATOMS: atom_id res chain seq x y z
N MET A 1 35.23 -22.67 12.93
CA MET A 1 34.68 -21.29 12.73
C MET A 1 33.31 -21.19 13.34
N PRO A 2 32.85 -20.00 13.79
CA PRO A 2 31.47 -19.85 14.22
C PRO A 2 30.53 -20.06 13.04
N ILE A 3 29.43 -20.77 13.28
CA ILE A 3 28.40 -20.97 12.25
C ILE A 3 27.76 -19.62 11.92
N ALA A 4 27.68 -19.27 10.62
CA ALA A 4 27.01 -18.08 10.20
C ALA A 4 25.51 -18.17 10.53
N THR A 5 24.96 -17.10 11.06
CA THR A 5 23.56 -17.01 11.48
C THR A 5 22.92 -15.68 11.04
N ALA A 6 21.63 -15.66 10.91
CA ALA A 6 20.86 -14.44 10.86
C ALA A 6 19.56 -14.64 11.64
N SER A 7 19.21 -13.69 12.43
CA SER A 7 17.96 -13.69 13.20
C SER A 7 17.16 -12.42 12.92
N LEU A 8 15.86 -12.57 12.90
CA LEU A 8 14.93 -11.46 12.74
C LEU A 8 14.67 -10.84 14.12
N THR A 9 15.17 -9.62 14.35
CA THR A 9 15.06 -8.92 15.64
C THR A 9 14.09 -7.76 15.63
N GLY A 10 13.69 -7.30 14.45
CA GLY A 10 12.64 -6.31 14.27
C GLY A 10 11.81 -6.62 13.05
N VAL A 11 10.49 -6.60 13.21
CA VAL A 11 9.50 -6.82 12.14
C VAL A 11 8.60 -5.60 12.05
N PRO A 12 8.08 -5.27 10.86
CA PRO A 12 7.06 -4.24 10.73
C PRO A 12 5.81 -4.61 11.50
N TYR A 13 4.96 -3.63 11.79
CA TYR A 13 3.62 -3.89 12.25
C TYR A 13 2.86 -4.79 11.27
N GLU A 14 1.86 -5.53 11.75
CA GLU A 14 1.03 -6.41 10.91
C GLU A 14 0.38 -5.62 9.78
N ALA A 15 -0.10 -4.41 10.09
CA ALA A 15 -0.64 -3.44 9.17
C ALA A 15 0.28 -2.20 9.11
N SER A 16 0.69 -1.79 7.92
CA SER A 16 1.58 -0.64 7.73
C SER A 16 1.18 0.20 6.52
N PRO A 17 1.17 1.55 6.62
CA PRO A 17 0.93 2.41 5.46
C PRO A 17 2.12 2.33 4.50
N VAL A 18 1.87 2.16 3.19
CA VAL A 18 2.94 1.88 2.20
C VAL A 18 3.81 3.09 1.89
N ASN A 19 3.30 4.31 2.10
CA ASN A 19 4.08 5.52 1.89
C ASN A 19 4.93 5.91 3.12
N ALA A 20 4.93 5.07 4.18
CA ALA A 20 5.85 5.14 5.29
C ALA A 20 6.96 4.09 5.15
N GLU A 21 8.00 4.23 5.95
CA GLU A 21 9.08 3.24 5.99
C GLU A 21 8.61 1.98 6.72
N ILE A 22 8.75 0.83 6.06
CA ILE A 22 8.36 -0.49 6.57
C ILE A 22 9.63 -1.30 6.85
N TRP A 23 10.13 -1.21 8.08
CA TRP A 23 11.45 -1.72 8.45
C TRP A 23 11.46 -3.16 8.88
N TYR A 24 12.43 -3.92 8.32
CA TYR A 24 12.92 -5.16 8.87
C TYR A 24 14.30 -4.96 9.48
N THR A 25 14.53 -5.56 10.63
CA THR A 25 15.84 -5.54 11.30
C THR A 25 16.33 -6.96 11.47
N LEU A 26 17.51 -7.24 10.93
CA LEU A 26 18.24 -8.51 11.08
C LEU A 26 19.46 -8.32 11.96
N ASN A 27 19.82 -9.35 12.68
CA ASN A 27 21.00 -9.39 13.53
C ASN A 27 21.74 -10.71 13.38
N SER A 28 23.06 -10.64 13.48
CA SER A 28 23.94 -11.81 13.51
C SER A 28 25.12 -11.55 14.41
N ALA A 29 25.35 -12.45 15.36
CA ALA A 29 26.56 -12.43 16.19
C ALA A 29 27.82 -12.77 15.37
N SER A 30 27.64 -13.45 14.24
CA SER A 30 28.76 -13.94 13.40
C SER A 30 29.07 -13.02 12.22
N ALA A 31 28.30 -11.94 12.01
CA ALA A 31 28.51 -11.05 10.84
C ALA A 31 29.90 -10.41 10.78
N SER A 32 30.57 -10.26 11.93
CA SER A 32 31.93 -9.70 12.00
C SER A 32 33.04 -10.69 11.60
N PHE A 33 32.71 -11.97 11.54
CA PHE A 33 33.72 -13.03 11.28
C PHE A 33 33.86 -13.40 9.82
N PHE A 34 32.87 -13.01 8.99
CA PHE A 34 32.83 -13.37 7.58
C PHE A 34 33.05 -12.18 6.68
N SER A 35 33.87 -12.38 5.64
CA SER A 35 34.04 -11.35 4.60
C SER A 35 32.81 -11.24 3.75
N ASP A 36 32.51 -10.02 3.28
CA ASP A 36 31.38 -9.72 2.42
C ASP A 36 30.01 -10.18 2.95
N TYR A 37 29.88 -10.27 4.28
CA TYR A 37 28.62 -10.64 4.89
C TYR A 37 27.52 -9.64 4.55
N LYS A 38 26.41 -10.14 4.02
CA LYS A 38 25.21 -9.38 3.69
C LYS A 38 23.99 -10.07 4.23
N TYR A 39 23.09 -9.32 4.79
CA TYR A 39 21.75 -9.80 5.06
C TYR A 39 20.95 -9.86 3.76
N ILE A 40 20.06 -10.84 3.70
CA ILE A 40 19.13 -11.03 2.58
C ILE A 40 17.72 -11.03 3.12
N LEU A 41 16.87 -10.31 2.42
CA LEU A 41 15.42 -10.33 2.62
C LEU A 41 14.75 -10.58 1.27
N ASP A 42 14.15 -11.74 1.12
CA ASP A 42 13.32 -12.09 -0.03
C ASP A 42 11.87 -11.79 0.28
N VAL A 43 11.31 -10.81 -0.38
CA VAL A 43 9.90 -10.41 -0.23
C VAL A 43 9.06 -11.18 -1.24
N TRP A 44 8.00 -11.82 -0.76
CA TRP A 44 7.09 -12.63 -1.56
C TRP A 44 5.68 -12.10 -1.45
N GLU A 45 4.99 -12.03 -2.56
CA GLU A 45 3.57 -11.75 -2.62
C GLU A 45 2.77 -12.90 -2.03
N VAL A 46 1.68 -12.56 -1.33
CA VAL A 46 0.69 -13.51 -0.84
C VAL A 46 -0.63 -13.22 -1.53
N SER A 47 -1.20 -14.25 -2.14
CA SER A 47 -2.49 -14.15 -2.83
C SER A 47 -3.60 -13.72 -1.87
N LYS A 48 -4.34 -12.70 -2.24
CA LYS A 48 -5.51 -12.21 -1.50
C LYS A 48 -6.63 -13.27 -1.43
N THR A 49 -6.75 -14.06 -2.49
CA THR A 49 -7.79 -15.11 -2.60
C THR A 49 -7.45 -16.39 -1.85
N THR A 50 -6.22 -16.91 -2.04
CA THR A 50 -5.83 -18.23 -1.49
C THR A 50 -5.07 -18.12 -0.17
N GLY A 51 -4.43 -16.98 0.12
CA GLY A 51 -3.54 -16.78 1.27
C GLY A 51 -2.19 -17.50 1.11
N LEU A 52 -1.90 -18.05 -0.06
CA LEU A 52 -0.64 -18.74 -0.35
C LEU A 52 0.36 -17.77 -0.99
N THR A 53 1.65 -18.03 -0.78
CA THR A 53 2.73 -17.32 -1.43
C THR A 53 2.69 -17.57 -2.94
N THR A 54 2.75 -16.53 -3.75
CA THR A 54 2.64 -16.60 -5.22
C THR A 54 3.97 -16.31 -5.90
N SER A 55 4.40 -15.08 -5.90
CA SER A 55 5.56 -14.64 -6.65
C SER A 55 6.58 -13.92 -5.75
N LYS A 56 7.84 -13.99 -6.13
CA LYS A 56 8.89 -13.22 -5.46
C LYS A 56 8.87 -11.78 -5.98
N ILE A 57 8.57 -10.86 -5.08
CA ILE A 57 8.52 -9.42 -5.38
C ILE A 57 9.94 -8.87 -5.56
N ALA A 58 10.81 -9.13 -4.57
CA ALA A 58 12.16 -8.59 -4.56
C ALA A 58 13.10 -9.42 -3.70
N ARG A 59 14.39 -9.36 -4.03
CA ARG A 59 15.48 -9.75 -3.15
C ARG A 59 16.26 -8.52 -2.76
N LEU A 60 16.28 -8.19 -1.48
CA LEU A 60 17.00 -7.07 -0.92
C LEU A 60 18.25 -7.57 -0.21
N LYS A 61 19.42 -7.04 -0.58
CA LYS A 61 20.71 -7.35 0.03
C LYS A 61 21.26 -6.09 0.68
N PHE A 62 21.71 -6.20 1.91
CA PHE A 62 22.22 -5.06 2.65
C PHE A 62 23.33 -5.47 3.65
N PRO A 63 24.36 -4.64 3.80
CA PRO A 63 25.46 -4.94 4.70
C PRO A 63 25.06 -4.73 6.17
N PRO A 64 25.73 -5.40 7.10
CA PRO A 64 25.62 -5.09 8.52
C PRO A 64 26.20 -3.70 8.82
N ARG A 65 25.64 -3.01 9.80
CA ARG A 65 26.19 -1.73 10.27
C ARG A 65 27.50 -1.99 11.06
N PRO A 66 28.53 -1.16 10.87
CA PRO A 66 29.85 -1.40 11.48
C PRO A 66 29.86 -1.48 13.02
N VAL A 67 28.94 -0.76 13.69
CA VAL A 67 28.97 -0.61 15.14
C VAL A 67 28.30 -1.77 15.89
N ASN A 68 27.19 -2.29 15.34
CA ASN A 68 26.35 -3.27 16.05
C ASN A 68 26.01 -4.50 15.22
N TYR A 69 26.55 -4.60 14.01
CA TYR A 69 26.31 -5.65 13.03
C TYR A 69 24.85 -5.92 12.69
N ARG A 70 23.95 -5.01 13.05
CA ARG A 70 22.54 -5.08 12.65
C ARG A 70 22.37 -4.58 11.24
N GLY A 71 21.47 -5.22 10.50
CA GLY A 71 21.02 -4.77 9.20
C GLY A 71 19.61 -4.22 9.29
N HIS A 72 19.35 -3.08 8.66
CA HIS A 72 18.01 -2.48 8.55
C HIS A 72 17.68 -2.25 7.10
N ILE A 73 16.49 -2.67 6.68
CA ILE A 73 16.01 -2.48 5.32
C ILE A 73 14.52 -2.16 5.33
N SER A 74 14.12 -1.19 4.52
CA SER A 74 12.71 -0.90 4.29
C SER A 74 12.22 -1.58 3.02
N VAL A 75 11.04 -2.18 3.07
CA VAL A 75 10.41 -2.90 1.95
C VAL A 75 9.32 -2.08 1.24
N ASN A 76 9.02 -0.87 1.72
CA ASN A 76 7.92 -0.06 1.18
C ASN A 76 8.02 0.14 -0.34
N LYS A 77 9.22 0.43 -0.88
CA LYS A 77 9.43 0.62 -2.33
C LYS A 77 9.20 -0.66 -3.14
N ALA A 78 9.44 -1.82 -2.55
CA ALA A 78 9.20 -3.10 -3.21
C ALA A 78 7.71 -3.47 -3.22
N VAL A 79 6.99 -3.16 -2.14
CA VAL A 79 5.57 -3.50 -1.96
C VAL A 79 4.63 -2.50 -2.64
N LYS A 80 4.98 -1.21 -2.69
CA LYS A 80 4.13 -0.15 -3.24
C LYS A 80 3.58 -0.42 -4.64
N PRO A 81 4.33 -0.97 -5.62
CA PRO A 81 3.81 -1.23 -6.97
C PRO A 81 2.66 -2.24 -7.01
N PHE A 82 2.48 -3.05 -5.95
CA PHE A 82 1.39 -4.03 -5.85
C PHE A 82 0.10 -3.44 -5.28
N ILE A 83 0.12 -2.16 -4.91
CA ILE A 83 -1.06 -1.38 -4.55
C ILE A 83 -1.38 -0.50 -5.76
N ILE A 84 -2.37 -0.91 -6.53
CA ILE A 84 -2.75 -0.22 -7.77
C ILE A 84 -3.69 0.93 -7.42
N ASN A 85 -3.24 2.16 -7.66
CA ASN A 85 -3.97 3.38 -7.32
C ASN A 85 -4.75 3.98 -8.50
N ASN A 86 -4.71 3.39 -9.69
CA ASN A 86 -5.17 4.05 -10.92
C ASN A 86 -6.52 3.53 -11.44
N ASP A 87 -7.23 2.73 -10.67
CA ASP A 87 -8.52 2.24 -11.10
C ASP A 87 -9.63 3.10 -10.49
N ALA A 88 -10.27 3.93 -11.32
CA ALA A 88 -11.43 4.73 -10.91
C ALA A 88 -12.61 3.88 -10.40
N ASN A 89 -12.58 2.57 -10.68
CA ASN A 89 -13.55 1.62 -10.14
C ASN A 89 -13.20 1.12 -8.73
N THR A 90 -12.09 1.57 -8.16
CA THR A 90 -11.66 1.14 -6.82
C THR A 90 -12.58 1.64 -5.72
N ILE A 91 -13.24 2.78 -5.94
CA ILE A 91 -14.23 3.34 -5.02
C ILE A 91 -15.58 3.30 -5.72
N ILE A 92 -16.57 2.74 -5.05
CA ILE A 92 -17.93 2.74 -5.53
C ILE A 92 -18.77 3.65 -4.61
N PRO A 93 -18.90 4.95 -4.93
CA PRO A 93 -19.50 5.90 -3.99
C PRO A 93 -20.99 5.63 -3.76
N GLY A 94 -21.68 5.03 -4.72
CA GLY A 94 -23.09 4.66 -4.62
C GLY A 94 -23.33 3.25 -4.12
N ASP A 95 -22.30 2.55 -3.63
CA ASP A 95 -22.43 1.19 -3.11
C ASP A 95 -23.29 1.15 -1.85
N GLU A 96 -24.18 0.19 -1.79
CA GLU A 96 -25.06 -0.09 -0.65
C GLU A 96 -24.46 -1.14 0.28
N ASP A 97 -23.53 -1.93 -0.24
CA ASP A 97 -22.86 -3.03 0.47
C ASP A 97 -21.53 -2.60 1.10
N ILE A 98 -21.08 -3.41 2.03
CA ILE A 98 -19.73 -3.33 2.57
C ILE A 98 -18.80 -4.10 1.66
N THR A 99 -17.96 -3.39 0.93
CA THR A 99 -17.13 -3.97 -0.14
C THR A 99 -15.64 -3.97 0.19
N PRO A 100 -14.90 -5.03 -0.16
CA PRO A 100 -13.45 -5.02 -0.15
C PRO A 100 -12.91 -4.22 -1.33
N LEU A 101 -11.90 -3.39 -1.07
CA LEU A 101 -11.18 -2.65 -2.11
C LEU A 101 -9.82 -3.33 -2.34
N ASP A 102 -9.81 -4.37 -3.15
CA ASP A 102 -8.67 -5.25 -3.35
C ASP A 102 -7.42 -4.55 -3.92
N ASN A 103 -7.62 -3.47 -4.67
CA ASN A 103 -6.52 -2.72 -5.25
C ASN A 103 -5.88 -1.70 -4.28
N GLN A 104 -6.43 -1.54 -3.08
CA GLN A 104 -5.92 -0.58 -2.09
C GLN A 104 -4.96 -1.20 -1.07
N PHE A 105 -4.69 -2.50 -1.16
CA PHE A 105 -3.74 -3.14 -0.25
C PHE A 105 -2.90 -4.22 -0.94
N ALA A 106 -1.75 -4.54 -0.36
CA ALA A 106 -0.90 -5.67 -0.74
C ALA A 106 -0.59 -6.53 0.48
N ILE A 107 -0.53 -7.85 0.29
CA ILE A 107 -0.16 -8.81 1.32
C ILE A 107 1.17 -9.44 0.93
N TRP A 108 2.10 -9.52 1.88
CA TRP A 108 3.39 -10.15 1.65
C TRP A 108 3.89 -10.95 2.84
N THR A 109 4.86 -11.79 2.58
CA THR A 109 5.71 -12.42 3.57
C THR A 109 7.17 -12.23 3.17
N ALA A 110 8.10 -12.37 4.11
CA ALA A 110 9.51 -12.23 3.81
C ALA A 110 10.32 -13.41 4.36
N ASN A 111 11.12 -14.01 3.49
CA ASN A 111 12.14 -14.95 3.90
C ASN A 111 13.42 -14.17 4.17
N PHE A 112 14.03 -14.41 5.31
CA PHE A 112 15.27 -13.74 5.71
C PHE A 112 16.44 -14.71 5.82
N GLY A 113 17.62 -14.20 5.56
CA GLY A 113 18.83 -14.99 5.56
C GLY A 113 20.09 -14.14 5.46
N PHE A 114 21.13 -14.74 4.97
CA PHE A 114 22.42 -14.09 4.79
C PHE A 114 23.18 -14.68 3.61
N GLU A 115 24.16 -13.92 3.17
CA GLU A 115 25.14 -14.29 2.13
C GLU A 115 26.50 -13.84 2.60
N TYR A 116 27.53 -14.67 2.41
CA TYR A 116 28.91 -14.34 2.73
C TYR A 116 29.88 -15.10 1.84
N ASN A 117 31.12 -14.63 1.78
CA ASN A 117 32.22 -15.36 1.16
C ASN A 117 32.83 -16.33 2.21
N PRO A 118 32.80 -17.66 1.97
CA PRO A 118 33.25 -18.64 2.93
C PRO A 118 34.78 -18.75 3.05
N GLN A 119 35.56 -18.08 2.21
CA GLN A 119 37.02 -18.20 2.15
C GLN A 119 37.50 -19.63 1.90
N ILE A 120 36.74 -20.43 1.18
CA ILE A 120 37.11 -21.78 0.78
C ILE A 120 37.81 -21.71 -0.55
N GLU A 121 39.09 -22.12 -0.57
CA GLU A 121 39.90 -21.99 -1.78
C GLU A 121 39.83 -23.20 -2.71
N TYR A 122 39.50 -24.39 -2.20
CA TYR A 122 39.55 -25.63 -2.97
C TYR A 122 38.28 -26.45 -2.80
N LEU A 123 37.79 -26.95 -3.91
CA LEU A 123 36.72 -27.93 -3.98
C LEU A 123 37.26 -29.16 -4.69
N ASP A 124 37.28 -30.30 -4.03
CA ASP A 124 37.58 -31.58 -4.67
C ASP A 124 36.29 -32.27 -5.07
N ILE A 125 36.23 -32.68 -6.32
CA ILE A 125 35.03 -33.28 -6.93
C ILE A 125 35.33 -34.73 -7.34
N THR A 126 36.20 -35.43 -6.62
CA THR A 126 36.55 -36.78 -6.97
C THR A 126 35.69 -37.85 -6.30
N ASN A 127 35.45 -38.93 -7.02
CA ASN A 127 34.62 -40.07 -6.62
C ASN A 127 35.25 -40.97 -5.57
N SER A 128 36.14 -40.51 -4.75
CA SER A 128 36.81 -41.37 -3.78
C SER A 128 36.12 -41.30 -2.40
N PRO A 129 35.31 -42.28 -2.01
CA PRO A 129 34.72 -42.34 -0.67
C PRO A 129 35.71 -42.71 0.41
N ALA A 130 37.00 -42.91 0.10
CA ALA A 130 37.99 -43.43 0.99
C ALA A 130 38.64 -42.39 1.95
N PHE A 131 38.36 -41.10 1.77
CA PHE A 131 38.95 -40.07 2.62
C PHE A 131 37.97 -39.68 3.71
N GLY A 132 38.03 -40.40 4.81
CA GLY A 132 37.36 -40.02 6.03
C GLY A 132 37.98 -38.75 6.61
N PHE A 133 37.45 -37.60 6.26
CA PHE A 133 37.71 -36.39 7.01
C PHE A 133 36.93 -36.49 8.31
N ALA A 134 37.62 -36.94 9.35
CA ALA A 134 37.10 -37.02 10.71
C ALA A 134 37.09 -35.64 11.34
N THR A 135 36.48 -34.68 10.72
CA THR A 135 36.36 -33.39 11.39
C THR A 135 34.98 -32.82 11.15
N THR A 136 34.47 -32.32 12.20
CA THR A 136 33.31 -31.46 12.33
C THR A 136 33.03 -30.67 11.06
N ASN A 137 31.78 -30.48 10.78
CA ASN A 137 31.28 -29.61 9.74
C ASN A 137 31.70 -28.15 10.04
N ASP A 138 33.00 -27.88 9.99
CA ASP A 138 33.61 -26.63 10.44
C ASP A 138 33.20 -25.43 9.61
N GLU A 139 32.74 -25.68 8.37
CA GLU A 139 32.27 -24.63 7.45
C GLU A 139 30.80 -24.28 7.66
N GLY A 140 30.10 -25.03 8.49
CA GLY A 140 28.72 -24.73 8.86
C GLY A 140 27.69 -24.85 7.69
N PHE A 141 28.03 -25.61 6.65
CA PHE A 141 27.05 -25.90 5.56
C PHE A 141 25.81 -26.60 6.08
N GLN A 142 24.66 -26.28 5.47
CA GLN A 142 23.42 -26.93 5.76
C GLN A 142 22.70 -27.35 4.47
N VAL A 143 21.88 -28.37 4.57
CA VAL A 143 20.97 -28.76 3.47
C VAL A 143 20.07 -27.58 3.10
N GLY A 144 20.00 -27.29 1.81
CA GLY A 144 19.25 -26.16 1.28
C GLY A 144 20.08 -24.88 1.12
N ASP A 145 21.34 -24.82 1.57
CA ASP A 145 22.21 -23.69 1.25
C ASP A 145 22.40 -23.57 -0.26
N ILE A 146 22.45 -22.33 -0.73
CA ILE A 146 22.73 -22.02 -2.13
C ILE A 146 24.17 -21.56 -2.21
N ILE A 147 25.00 -22.34 -2.90
CA ILE A 147 26.43 -22.06 -3.08
C ILE A 147 26.72 -21.66 -4.53
N THR A 148 27.75 -20.84 -4.73
CA THR A 148 28.27 -20.53 -6.06
C THR A 148 29.66 -21.13 -6.19
N ILE A 149 29.82 -22.05 -7.13
CA ILE A 149 31.07 -22.72 -7.44
C ILE A 149 31.65 -22.10 -8.72
N ASN A 150 32.92 -21.73 -8.64
CA ASN A 150 33.66 -21.16 -9.77
C ASN A 150 35.01 -21.87 -9.95
N LYS A 151 35.57 -21.77 -11.15
CA LYS A 151 36.91 -22.21 -11.51
C LYS A 151 37.16 -23.72 -11.40
N THR A 152 36.16 -24.56 -11.67
CA THR A 152 36.44 -25.94 -12.01
C THR A 152 37.04 -25.99 -13.41
N ASN A 153 38.29 -26.40 -13.51
CA ASN A 153 39.05 -26.35 -14.77
C ASN A 153 38.93 -27.62 -15.63
N ASN A 154 38.42 -28.70 -15.08
CA ASN A 154 38.22 -29.94 -15.76
C ASN A 154 36.90 -29.96 -16.53
N ALA A 155 36.89 -30.35 -17.79
CA ALA A 155 35.70 -30.42 -18.63
C ALA A 155 34.59 -31.31 -18.04
N VAL A 156 34.99 -32.39 -17.32
CA VAL A 156 34.03 -33.30 -16.66
C VAL A 156 33.36 -32.64 -15.45
N ASN A 157 34.09 -31.79 -14.76
CA ASN A 157 33.62 -31.15 -13.52
C ASN A 157 33.07 -29.74 -13.72
N SER A 158 33.20 -29.17 -14.91
CA SER A 158 32.65 -27.83 -15.24
C SER A 158 31.13 -27.74 -15.06
N GLN A 159 30.43 -28.86 -15.05
CA GLN A 159 29.00 -28.96 -14.73
C GLN A 159 28.64 -28.46 -13.33
N TYR A 160 29.58 -28.49 -12.39
CA TYR A 160 29.39 -27.97 -11.02
C TYR A 160 29.52 -26.46 -10.94
N ASN A 161 30.09 -25.79 -11.94
CA ASN A 161 30.18 -24.34 -11.96
C ASN A 161 28.79 -23.69 -11.90
N GLY A 162 28.73 -22.50 -11.28
CA GLY A 162 27.51 -21.71 -11.10
C GLY A 162 26.83 -21.98 -9.77
N THR A 163 25.58 -21.55 -9.70
CA THR A 163 24.79 -21.63 -8.45
C THR A 163 24.15 -23.00 -8.29
N LYS A 164 24.35 -23.61 -7.14
CA LYS A 164 23.86 -24.96 -6.79
C LYS A 164 23.21 -24.95 -5.42
N ILE A 165 22.30 -25.90 -5.19
CA ILE A 165 21.65 -26.11 -3.89
C ILE A 165 22.25 -27.35 -3.24
N ILE A 166 22.61 -27.27 -1.95
CA ILE A 166 23.12 -28.39 -1.19
C ILE A 166 21.98 -29.36 -0.84
N GLY A 167 22.10 -30.60 -1.28
CA GLY A 167 21.12 -31.66 -1.02
C GLY A 167 21.40 -32.45 0.24
N SER A 168 22.68 -32.73 0.56
CA SER A 168 23.08 -33.33 1.81
C SER A 168 24.44 -32.82 2.28
N VAL A 169 24.67 -32.93 3.59
CA VAL A 169 25.91 -32.52 4.22
C VAL A 169 26.42 -33.70 5.09
N SER A 170 27.63 -34.09 4.89
CA SER A 170 28.34 -35.08 5.72
C SER A 170 29.72 -34.53 6.09
N ALA A 171 30.44 -35.20 7.00
CA ALA A 171 31.76 -34.72 7.41
C ALA A 171 32.70 -34.53 6.20
N GLY A 172 33.06 -33.28 5.93
CA GLY A 172 33.92 -32.88 4.83
C GLY A 172 33.34 -32.93 3.43
N ALA A 173 32.03 -33.21 3.26
CA ALA A 173 31.41 -33.31 1.93
C ALA A 173 30.01 -32.75 1.87
N ILE A 174 29.64 -32.21 0.68
CA ILE A 174 28.29 -31.81 0.34
C ILE A 174 27.86 -32.58 -0.91
N SER A 175 26.57 -32.90 -1.02
CA SER A 175 25.99 -33.38 -2.29
C SER A 175 25.11 -32.31 -2.92
N ILE A 176 25.07 -32.33 -4.25
CA ILE A 176 24.25 -31.45 -5.08
C ILE A 176 23.18 -32.31 -5.76
N PRO A 177 21.88 -32.03 -5.62
CA PRO A 177 20.82 -32.79 -6.26
C PRO A 177 21.00 -32.84 -7.78
N GLY A 178 20.83 -34.02 -8.36
CA GLY A 178 21.05 -34.27 -9.78
C GLY A 178 22.49 -34.64 -10.16
N PHE A 179 23.41 -34.61 -9.20
CA PHE A 179 24.76 -35.08 -9.37
C PHE A 179 25.05 -36.15 -8.31
N PRO A 180 25.37 -37.40 -8.69
CA PRO A 180 25.49 -38.50 -7.75
C PRO A 180 26.72 -38.42 -6.85
N ASP A 181 27.71 -37.66 -7.27
CA ASP A 181 29.00 -37.64 -6.58
C ASP A 181 29.04 -36.53 -5.52
N PRO A 182 29.52 -36.82 -4.33
CA PRO A 182 29.72 -35.81 -3.31
C PRO A 182 30.83 -34.84 -3.73
N VAL A 183 30.63 -33.57 -3.36
CA VAL A 183 31.61 -32.50 -3.55
C VAL A 183 32.31 -32.30 -2.23
N TYR A 184 33.63 -32.42 -2.23
CA TYR A 184 34.48 -32.25 -1.04
C TYR A 184 35.05 -30.82 -1.00
N TRP A 185 35.25 -30.29 0.21
CA TRP A 185 35.83 -28.96 0.38
C TRP A 185 37.01 -29.00 1.40
N TYR A 186 37.91 -28.06 1.23
CA TYR A 186 39.02 -27.83 2.14
C TYR A 186 38.99 -26.39 2.65
N GLY A 187 39.17 -26.23 3.95
CA GLY A 187 39.39 -24.91 4.55
C GLY A 187 40.83 -24.42 4.34
N ILE A 188 41.06 -23.14 4.43
CA ILE A 188 42.39 -22.52 4.25
C ILE A 188 43.41 -23.06 5.24
N ASP A 189 42.97 -23.47 6.42
CA ASP A 189 43.84 -23.97 7.51
C ASP A 189 44.05 -25.51 7.51
N GLY A 190 43.51 -26.21 6.54
CA GLY A 190 43.53 -27.66 6.47
C GLY A 190 44.82 -28.20 5.88
N VAL A 191 45.88 -28.29 6.65
CA VAL A 191 47.03 -29.11 6.28
C VAL A 191 46.68 -30.57 6.52
N PHE A 192 46.23 -31.26 5.47
CA PHE A 192 46.00 -32.69 5.53
C PHE A 192 47.23 -33.44 5.08
N GLY A 193 47.83 -34.18 5.99
CA GLY A 193 48.91 -35.08 5.66
C GLY A 193 48.40 -36.25 4.82
N GLN A 194 48.59 -36.19 3.53
CA GLN A 194 48.27 -37.29 2.62
C GLN A 194 49.47 -37.83 1.89
N SER A 195 49.52 -39.15 1.81
CA SER A 195 50.53 -39.91 1.10
C SER A 195 50.19 -40.27 -0.34
N THR A 196 49.00 -39.88 -0.87
CA THR A 196 48.58 -40.18 -2.23
C THR A 196 48.16 -38.91 -2.97
N PRO A 197 48.50 -38.78 -4.24
CA PRO A 197 48.14 -37.61 -5.03
C PRO A 197 46.58 -37.54 -5.21
N VAL A 198 45.97 -36.56 -4.61
CA VAL A 198 44.56 -36.21 -4.84
C VAL A 198 44.54 -35.30 -6.06
N TYR A 199 43.70 -35.60 -7.04
CA TYR A 199 43.49 -34.72 -8.16
C TYR A 199 42.60 -33.56 -7.72
N TYR A 200 43.20 -32.40 -7.50
CA TYR A 200 42.51 -31.17 -7.19
C TYR A 200 42.01 -30.55 -8.47
N ASP A 201 40.72 -30.34 -8.58
CA ASP A 201 40.14 -29.65 -9.72
C ASP A 201 40.12 -28.12 -9.56
N GLY A 202 40.56 -27.62 -8.42
CA GLY A 202 40.75 -26.20 -8.16
C GLY A 202 39.46 -25.37 -8.16
N GLY A 203 38.35 -26.00 -7.82
CA GLY A 203 37.07 -25.29 -7.67
C GLY A 203 37.06 -24.41 -6.41
N LEU A 204 36.39 -23.26 -6.52
CA LEU A 204 36.27 -22.29 -5.44
C LEU A 204 34.80 -22.03 -5.12
N ILE A 205 34.41 -22.17 -3.87
CA ILE A 205 33.13 -21.69 -3.39
C ILE A 205 33.28 -20.19 -3.09
N THR A 206 32.68 -19.35 -3.91
CA THR A 206 32.81 -17.90 -3.80
C THR A 206 31.68 -17.25 -3.03
N ASN A 207 30.59 -17.96 -2.80
CA ASN A 207 29.44 -17.42 -2.10
C ASN A 207 28.59 -18.52 -1.47
N ILE A 208 28.12 -18.30 -0.26
CA ILE A 208 27.10 -19.11 0.41
C ILE A 208 25.92 -18.20 0.74
N LEU A 209 24.73 -18.60 0.30
CA LEU A 209 23.48 -17.96 0.62
C LEU A 209 22.60 -18.94 1.40
N ARG A 210 22.14 -18.51 2.59
CA ARG A 210 21.26 -19.30 3.44
C ARG A 210 19.98 -18.54 3.75
N VAL A 211 18.85 -19.21 3.63
CA VAL A 211 17.56 -18.75 4.15
C VAL A 211 17.43 -19.27 5.58
N SER A 212 17.34 -18.36 6.54
CA SER A 212 17.29 -18.69 7.97
C SER A 212 15.89 -18.84 8.52
N GLY A 213 14.90 -18.23 7.87
CA GLY A 213 13.50 -18.32 8.29
C GLY A 213 12.57 -17.44 7.47
N THR A 214 11.29 -17.47 7.85
CA THR A 214 10.22 -16.71 7.21
C THR A 214 9.54 -15.84 8.26
N SER A 215 9.23 -14.59 7.91
CA SER A 215 8.40 -13.72 8.74
C SER A 215 6.93 -14.11 8.63
N SER A 216 6.12 -13.71 9.61
CA SER A 216 4.67 -13.77 9.49
C SER A 216 4.18 -12.86 8.35
N THR A 217 3.00 -13.20 7.83
CA THR A 217 2.32 -12.40 6.80
C THR A 217 2.02 -11.00 7.31
N ARG A 218 2.27 -10.02 6.45
CA ARG A 218 2.05 -8.59 6.68
C ARG A 218 1.21 -8.03 5.55
N PHE A 219 0.57 -6.89 5.77
CA PHE A 219 -0.09 -6.16 4.69
C PHE A 219 0.18 -4.66 4.77
N ALA A 220 0.12 -3.98 3.62
CA ALA A 220 0.17 -2.53 3.52
C ALA A 220 -1.02 -2.03 2.71
N TRP A 221 -1.40 -0.78 2.97
CA TRP A 221 -2.42 -0.06 2.22
C TRP A 221 -1.89 1.30 1.78
N ASN A 222 -2.63 2.01 0.93
CA ASN A 222 -2.24 3.30 0.36
C ASN A 222 -2.39 4.45 1.38
N GLY A 223 -1.68 4.39 2.47
CA GLY A 223 -1.64 5.41 3.51
C GLY A 223 -0.25 5.97 3.72
N THR A 224 -0.17 7.06 4.47
CA THR A 224 1.08 7.75 4.84
C THR A 224 1.16 7.88 6.36
N ARG A 225 2.38 7.87 6.91
CA ARG A 225 2.65 8.16 8.31
C ARG A 225 3.58 9.36 8.41
N GLN A 226 3.23 10.35 9.21
CA GLN A 226 4.11 11.48 9.47
C GLN A 226 5.24 11.10 10.44
N TYR A 227 6.37 11.80 10.33
CA TYR A 227 7.54 11.54 11.19
C TYR A 227 7.24 11.73 12.68
N ASN A 228 6.41 12.70 13.03
CA ASN A 228 6.00 13.00 14.41
C ASN A 228 4.99 11.98 14.99
N GLU A 229 4.49 11.05 14.18
CA GLU A 229 3.55 10.00 14.59
C GLU A 229 4.23 8.67 14.90
N ASN A 230 5.49 8.69 15.32
CA ASN A 230 6.26 7.47 15.59
C ASN A 230 5.65 6.56 16.67
N GLY A 231 4.77 7.06 17.52
CA GLY A 231 4.01 6.28 18.51
C GLY A 231 2.70 5.69 18.00
N LEU A 232 2.24 6.04 16.79
CA LEU A 232 0.98 5.54 16.24
C LEU A 232 1.12 4.07 15.83
N ASP A 233 0.37 3.22 16.49
CA ASP A 233 0.28 1.79 16.18
C ASP A 233 -1.02 1.50 15.44
N PHE A 234 -0.92 1.44 14.12
CA PHE A 234 -2.07 1.12 13.27
C PHE A 234 -2.69 -0.25 13.56
N THR A 235 -1.91 -1.20 14.07
CA THR A 235 -2.43 -2.52 14.42
C THR A 235 -3.36 -2.43 15.62
N THR A 236 -3.01 -1.65 16.64
CA THR A 236 -3.82 -1.53 17.85
C THR A 236 -5.05 -0.65 17.65
N ASP A 237 -4.89 0.51 16.96
CA ASP A 237 -5.95 1.53 16.93
C ASP A 237 -6.89 1.39 15.73
N TYR A 238 -6.39 0.91 14.58
CA TYR A 238 -7.12 0.92 13.30
C TYR A 238 -7.43 -0.47 12.74
N LEU A 239 -6.63 -1.49 13.07
CA LEU A 239 -6.86 -2.83 12.55
C LEU A 239 -7.94 -3.54 13.36
N PHE A 240 -9.05 -3.86 12.70
CA PHE A 240 -10.12 -4.62 13.30
C PHE A 240 -9.73 -6.11 13.41
N ASP A 241 -9.45 -6.55 14.62
CA ASP A 241 -8.95 -7.88 14.97
C ASP A 241 -9.76 -8.62 16.04
N ASN A 242 -10.96 -8.14 16.34
CA ASN A 242 -11.85 -8.64 17.39
C ASN A 242 -11.34 -8.47 18.84
N SER A 243 -10.21 -7.80 19.03
CA SER A 243 -9.72 -7.46 20.35
C SER A 243 -10.68 -6.53 21.12
N ALA A 244 -10.50 -6.44 22.42
CA ALA A 244 -11.25 -5.49 23.23
C ALA A 244 -10.93 -4.04 22.86
N GLY A 245 -11.94 -3.19 22.87
CA GLY A 245 -11.83 -1.78 22.53
C GLY A 245 -12.43 -1.42 21.18
N GLN A 246 -12.72 -0.14 21.02
CA GLN A 246 -13.24 0.40 19.77
C GLN A 246 -12.06 0.75 18.84
N LYS A 247 -12.22 0.43 17.58
CA LYS A 247 -11.25 0.78 16.53
C LYS A 247 -11.63 2.10 15.86
N LYS A 248 -10.63 2.78 15.30
CA LYS A 248 -10.80 4.02 14.55
C LYS A 248 -10.99 3.74 13.06
N TRP A 249 -11.68 4.65 12.41
CA TRP A 249 -11.83 4.66 10.97
C TRP A 249 -10.59 5.26 10.29
N LEU A 250 -10.36 4.92 9.03
CA LEU A 250 -9.25 5.47 8.24
C LEU A 250 -9.57 6.90 7.77
N THR A 251 -9.74 7.80 8.70
CA THR A 251 -9.91 9.24 8.45
C THR A 251 -9.20 10.05 9.51
N ASN A 252 -8.77 11.23 9.15
CA ASN A 252 -8.18 12.18 10.07
C ASN A 252 -9.18 13.26 10.52
N TYR A 253 -10.41 13.18 10.03
CA TYR A 253 -11.47 14.14 10.35
C TYR A 253 -11.71 14.26 11.85
N ASP A 254 -11.69 13.16 12.57
CA ASP A 254 -11.85 13.08 14.02
C ASP A 254 -10.79 13.88 14.79
N ASN A 255 -9.54 13.87 14.32
CA ASN A 255 -8.44 14.60 14.96
C ASN A 255 -8.63 16.13 14.89
N TYR A 256 -9.33 16.62 13.87
CA TYR A 256 -9.56 18.05 13.67
C TYR A 256 -10.89 18.52 14.28
N ILE A 257 -11.97 17.74 14.11
CA ILE A 257 -13.33 18.18 14.40
C ILE A 257 -13.93 17.45 15.63
N GLY A 258 -13.38 16.28 15.93
CA GLY A 258 -13.82 15.44 17.04
C GLY A 258 -15.11 14.65 16.75
N GLY A 259 -15.11 13.36 17.08
CA GLY A 259 -16.29 12.53 17.16
C GLY A 259 -16.98 12.17 15.85
N TYR A 260 -16.28 12.21 14.70
CA TYR A 260 -16.84 11.85 13.38
C TYR A 260 -18.18 12.55 13.04
N ASN A 261 -18.42 13.73 13.63
CA ASN A 261 -19.64 14.52 13.45
C ASN A 261 -19.50 15.49 12.26
N LYS A 262 -20.11 15.17 11.14
CA LYS A 262 -19.99 15.89 9.87
C LYS A 262 -21.36 16.16 9.27
N SER A 263 -21.49 17.27 8.52
CA SER A 263 -22.69 17.56 7.75
C SER A 263 -22.71 16.81 6.43
N ILE A 264 -23.90 16.36 6.05
CA ILE A 264 -24.18 15.68 4.79
C ILE A 264 -25.51 16.17 4.22
N GLY A 265 -25.64 16.22 2.88
CA GLY A 265 -26.92 16.51 2.24
C GLY A 265 -27.89 15.32 2.24
N PRO A 266 -29.19 15.57 2.04
CA PRO A 266 -30.15 14.52 1.76
C PRO A 266 -29.79 13.84 0.46
N ASN A 267 -29.74 12.68 0.16
CA ASN A 267 -29.33 11.97 -1.08
C ASN A 267 -27.86 12.11 -1.45
N GLU A 268 -26.99 12.41 -0.51
CA GLU A 268 -25.54 12.37 -0.77
C GLU A 268 -24.95 11.00 -0.48
N VAL A 269 -24.01 10.59 -1.33
CA VAL A 269 -23.21 9.39 -1.11
C VAL A 269 -22.01 9.71 -0.22
N GLU A 270 -21.72 8.81 0.69
CA GLU A 270 -20.51 8.85 1.50
C GLU A 270 -20.12 7.44 1.93
N THR A 271 -18.84 7.15 1.86
CA THR A 271 -18.27 5.90 2.37
C THR A 271 -17.12 6.22 3.30
N ILE A 272 -16.82 5.32 4.21
CA ILE A 272 -15.66 5.40 5.09
C ILE A 272 -14.90 4.09 5.04
N ASN A 273 -13.60 4.13 5.28
CA ASN A 273 -12.77 2.95 5.12
C ASN A 273 -12.21 2.46 6.45
N PHE A 274 -11.94 1.15 6.53
CA PHE A 274 -11.30 0.53 7.68
C PHE A 274 -10.42 -0.65 7.29
N LEU A 275 -9.49 -1.01 8.19
CA LEU A 275 -8.63 -2.18 8.05
C LEU A 275 -9.24 -3.37 8.78
N ASN A 276 -9.26 -4.54 8.12
CA ASN A 276 -9.88 -5.75 8.62
C ASN A 276 -8.89 -6.93 8.71
N LYS A 277 -9.02 -7.73 9.74
CA LYS A 277 -8.28 -8.98 9.94
C LYS A 277 -9.19 -10.18 10.19
N VAL A 278 -10.43 -9.95 10.55
CA VAL A 278 -11.36 -10.97 11.03
C VAL A 278 -12.41 -11.31 9.99
N GLY A 279 -12.95 -12.53 10.09
CA GLY A 279 -14.14 -12.96 9.40
C GLY A 279 -15.27 -13.18 10.40
N GLY A 280 -16.51 -13.12 9.93
CA GLY A 280 -17.69 -13.39 10.74
C GLY A 280 -18.86 -12.49 10.42
N SER A 281 -19.93 -12.66 11.14
CA SER A 281 -21.17 -11.89 10.99
C SER A 281 -21.17 -10.68 11.92
N PHE A 282 -21.53 -9.53 11.38
CA PHE A 282 -21.58 -8.25 12.07
C PHE A 282 -22.88 -7.53 11.76
N THR A 283 -23.21 -6.54 12.57
CA THR A 283 -24.43 -5.77 12.43
C THR A 283 -24.13 -4.28 12.46
N LEU A 284 -24.55 -3.58 11.41
CA LEU A 284 -24.68 -2.12 11.40
C LEU A 284 -25.99 -1.77 12.06
N LYS A 285 -25.94 -0.82 12.99
CA LYS A 285 -27.12 -0.23 13.62
C LYS A 285 -27.18 1.23 13.25
N LEU A 286 -28.22 1.59 12.53
CA LEU A 286 -28.56 2.96 12.18
C LEU A 286 -29.61 3.49 13.15
N GLN A 287 -29.39 4.67 13.69
CA GLN A 287 -30.38 5.39 14.52
C GLN A 287 -30.55 6.79 13.95
N THR A 288 -31.76 7.13 13.62
CA THR A 288 -32.14 8.45 13.10
C THR A 288 -32.85 9.29 14.16
N PHE A 289 -32.71 10.61 14.10
CA PHE A 289 -33.23 11.53 15.09
C PHE A 289 -33.87 12.78 14.42
N ASN A 290 -34.87 13.33 15.11
CA ASN A 290 -35.34 14.69 14.89
C ASN A 290 -35.17 15.46 16.22
N GLY A 291 -34.23 16.40 16.25
CA GLY A 291 -33.75 16.99 17.48
C GLY A 291 -33.16 15.93 18.41
N SER A 292 -33.75 15.74 19.56
CA SER A 292 -33.37 14.72 20.55
C SER A 292 -34.22 13.45 20.47
N THR A 293 -35.25 13.42 19.62
CA THR A 293 -36.21 12.33 19.54
C THR A 293 -35.77 11.29 18.53
N PRO A 294 -35.59 10.01 18.92
CA PRO A 294 -35.34 8.94 17.96
C PRO A 294 -36.52 8.75 17.01
N VAL A 295 -36.26 8.64 15.72
CA VAL A 295 -37.26 8.40 14.66
C VAL A 295 -37.27 6.94 14.24
N ALA A 296 -36.11 6.39 13.87
CA ALA A 296 -35.97 5.01 13.47
C ALA A 296 -34.73 4.35 14.10
N ASN A 297 -34.74 3.03 14.13
CA ASN A 297 -33.66 2.21 14.62
C ASN A 297 -33.59 0.94 13.78
N GLU A 298 -32.73 0.96 12.75
CA GLU A 298 -32.63 -0.10 11.76
C GLU A 298 -31.35 -0.91 11.95
N LEU A 299 -31.39 -2.19 11.56
CA LEU A 299 -30.29 -3.15 11.69
C LEU A 299 -30.01 -3.79 10.32
N LEU A 300 -28.77 -3.71 9.87
CA LEU A 300 -28.29 -4.38 8.67
C LEU A 300 -27.21 -5.39 9.06
N ASN A 301 -27.44 -6.66 8.73
CA ASN A 301 -26.47 -7.72 8.98
C ASN A 301 -25.61 -7.95 7.74
N PHE A 302 -24.32 -8.16 7.97
CA PHE A 302 -23.37 -8.43 6.91
C PHE A 302 -22.26 -9.37 7.39
N THR A 303 -21.50 -9.91 6.43
CA THR A 303 -20.43 -10.86 6.72
C THR A 303 -19.10 -10.32 6.19
N LEU A 304 -18.06 -10.34 7.03
CA LEU A 304 -16.70 -10.02 6.64
C LEU A 304 -15.90 -11.29 6.39
N ASN A 305 -14.94 -11.19 5.46
CA ASN A 305 -13.93 -12.21 5.24
C ASN A 305 -12.60 -11.74 5.83
N SER A 306 -11.90 -12.60 6.55
CA SER A 306 -10.61 -12.29 7.16
C SER A 306 -9.49 -11.98 6.16
N ARG A 307 -9.68 -12.24 4.87
CA ARG A 307 -8.72 -11.96 3.80
C ARG A 307 -8.85 -10.55 3.23
N ASP A 308 -10.03 -9.97 3.34
CA ASP A 308 -10.34 -8.63 2.83
C ASP A 308 -9.79 -7.60 3.82
N LYS A 309 -8.58 -7.12 3.55
CA LYS A 309 -7.82 -6.30 4.50
C LYS A 309 -8.21 -4.82 4.52
N TYR A 310 -8.72 -4.32 3.42
CA TYR A 310 -9.15 -2.93 3.28
C TYR A 310 -10.60 -2.90 2.82
N MET A 311 -11.47 -2.33 3.65
CA MET A 311 -12.91 -2.37 3.48
C MET A 311 -13.47 -0.95 3.30
N GLN A 312 -14.48 -0.86 2.43
CA GLN A 312 -15.33 0.32 2.27
C GLN A 312 -16.67 0.07 2.97
N PHE A 313 -17.12 1.06 3.74
CA PHE A 313 -18.34 1.00 4.52
C PHE A 313 -19.28 2.15 4.12
N PRO A 314 -20.52 1.88 3.68
CA PRO A 314 -21.48 2.89 3.25
C PRO A 314 -22.08 3.63 4.44
N ILE A 315 -22.01 4.97 4.42
CA ILE A 315 -22.52 5.81 5.51
C ILE A 315 -23.34 7.00 5.03
N GLY A 316 -23.36 7.26 3.72
CA GLY A 316 -24.13 8.36 3.13
C GLY A 316 -25.63 8.14 3.20
N THR A 317 -26.42 9.22 3.17
CA THR A 317 -27.87 9.13 3.19
C THR A 317 -28.42 8.32 2.03
N TYR A 318 -27.89 8.52 0.82
CA TYR A 318 -28.24 7.72 -0.34
C TYR A 318 -27.88 6.24 -0.18
N ASN A 319 -26.65 5.96 0.22
CA ASN A 319 -26.18 4.58 0.41
C ASN A 319 -27.04 3.81 1.42
N LEU A 320 -27.42 4.46 2.52
CA LEU A 320 -28.23 3.83 3.56
C LEU A 320 -29.69 3.62 3.12
N MET A 321 -30.28 4.55 2.35
CA MET A 321 -31.61 4.33 1.77
C MET A 321 -31.64 3.12 0.84
N GLU A 322 -30.63 2.95 0.01
CA GLU A 322 -30.50 1.76 -0.86
C GLU A 322 -30.27 0.50 -0.03
N ALA A 323 -29.32 0.51 0.93
CA ALA A 323 -29.00 -0.65 1.77
C ALA A 323 -30.18 -1.17 2.59
N PHE A 324 -31.04 -0.27 3.08
CA PHE A 324 -32.25 -0.63 3.80
C PHE A 324 -33.48 -0.75 2.90
N SER A 325 -33.36 -0.48 1.60
CA SER A 325 -34.46 -0.45 0.63
C SER A 325 -35.63 0.44 1.07
N ASP A 326 -35.33 1.54 1.75
CA ASP A 326 -36.31 2.52 2.26
C ASP A 326 -35.97 3.95 1.83
N PRO A 327 -36.58 4.46 0.76
CA PRO A 327 -36.37 5.83 0.28
C PRO A 327 -36.90 6.89 1.24
N THR A 328 -37.67 6.51 2.27
CA THR A 328 -38.26 7.41 3.25
C THR A 328 -37.50 7.48 4.56
N LEU A 329 -36.41 6.73 4.68
CA LEU A 329 -35.61 6.52 5.89
C LEU A 329 -35.18 7.82 6.59
N PHE A 330 -34.93 8.87 5.82
CA PHE A 330 -34.49 10.18 6.31
C PHE A 330 -35.56 11.28 6.27
N ASN A 331 -36.83 10.93 6.03
CA ASN A 331 -37.91 11.91 6.03
C ASN A 331 -38.12 12.50 7.44
N GLY A 332 -37.98 13.82 7.55
CA GLY A 332 -38.10 14.51 8.86
C GLY A 332 -36.96 14.21 9.85
N VAL A 333 -35.82 13.75 9.36
CA VAL A 333 -34.62 13.44 10.13
C VAL A 333 -33.62 14.58 9.99
N ASP A 334 -33.11 15.12 11.09
CA ASP A 334 -32.07 16.15 11.08
C ASP A 334 -30.66 15.60 11.35
N ARG A 335 -30.55 14.39 11.89
CA ARG A 335 -29.28 13.73 12.16
C ARG A 335 -29.44 12.22 12.30
N TYR A 336 -28.35 11.51 12.09
CA TYR A 336 -28.29 10.07 12.35
C TYR A 336 -26.98 9.65 13.00
N ARG A 337 -27.00 8.45 13.55
CA ARG A 337 -25.85 7.80 14.17
C ARG A 337 -25.71 6.38 13.67
N ILE A 338 -24.48 6.02 13.31
CA ILE A 338 -24.12 4.67 12.91
C ILE A 338 -23.23 4.04 13.97
N SER A 339 -23.52 2.81 14.31
CA SER A 339 -22.72 1.97 15.20
C SER A 339 -22.55 0.57 14.60
N PHE A 340 -21.42 -0.04 14.91
CA PHE A 340 -20.98 -1.31 14.34
C PHE A 340 -20.78 -2.33 15.48
N TYR A 341 -21.50 -3.46 15.40
CA TYR A 341 -21.50 -4.48 16.44
C TYR A 341 -21.12 -5.86 15.91
N GLU A 342 -20.60 -6.68 16.81
CA GLU A 342 -20.47 -8.10 16.57
C GLU A 342 -21.85 -8.76 16.74
N SER A 343 -22.36 -9.38 15.70
CA SER A 343 -23.58 -10.19 15.67
C SER A 343 -24.79 -9.69 16.48
N GLY A 344 -25.87 -9.30 15.80
CA GLY A 344 -27.19 -9.10 16.40
C GLY A 344 -27.47 -7.74 17.05
N GLY A 345 -26.62 -6.71 16.88
CA GLY A 345 -26.88 -5.32 17.30
C GLY A 345 -26.95 -5.08 18.83
N GLY A 346 -26.79 -6.13 19.64
CA GLY A 346 -26.74 -6.08 21.11
C GLY A 346 -25.38 -6.45 21.70
N GLY A 347 -24.39 -6.75 20.84
CA GLY A 347 -23.03 -7.09 21.26
C GLY A 347 -22.16 -5.87 21.62
N THR A 348 -20.85 -6.10 21.68
CA THR A 348 -19.87 -5.03 21.94
C THR A 348 -19.69 -4.16 20.69
N GLN A 349 -19.77 -2.86 20.85
CA GLN A 349 -19.47 -1.90 19.78
C GLN A 349 -17.98 -2.00 19.40
N LYS A 350 -17.71 -2.12 18.11
CA LYS A 350 -16.37 -2.43 17.58
C LYS A 350 -15.63 -1.21 17.02
N PHE A 351 -16.34 -0.20 16.57
CA PHE A 351 -15.78 1.04 16.04
C PHE A 351 -16.35 2.25 16.76
N GLU A 352 -15.64 3.36 16.69
CA GLU A 352 -16.14 4.65 17.16
C GLU A 352 -17.42 5.04 16.40
N LEU A 353 -18.31 5.75 17.09
CA LEU A 353 -19.61 6.17 16.57
C LEU A 353 -19.45 7.19 15.45
N ILE A 354 -20.18 7.01 14.36
CA ILE A 354 -20.29 7.99 13.29
C ILE A 354 -21.57 8.79 13.49
N PHE A 355 -21.46 10.11 13.50
CA PHE A 355 -22.59 11.04 13.53
C PHE A 355 -22.63 11.85 12.23
N ARG A 356 -23.83 12.09 11.69
CA ARG A 356 -24.04 12.97 10.55
C ARG A 356 -25.24 13.86 10.81
N ASN A 357 -25.04 15.15 10.55
CA ASN A 357 -26.12 16.14 10.56
C ASN A 357 -26.59 16.31 9.12
N ILE A 358 -27.89 16.16 8.87
CA ILE A 358 -28.47 16.36 7.56
C ILE A 358 -28.74 17.83 7.37
N VAL A 359 -28.15 18.42 6.34
CA VAL A 359 -28.28 19.84 6.01
C VAL A 359 -28.83 19.95 4.59
N GLU A 360 -29.97 20.66 4.47
CA GLU A 360 -30.55 20.94 3.17
C GLU A 360 -29.59 21.76 2.29
N PRO A 361 -29.41 21.37 1.04
CA PRO A 361 -28.52 22.09 0.12
C PRO A 361 -29.05 23.48 -0.21
N CYS A 362 -28.14 24.40 -0.47
CA CYS A 362 -28.54 25.73 -1.00
C CYS A 362 -29.05 25.57 -2.42
N LEU A 363 -30.35 25.91 -2.67
CA LEU A 363 -30.99 25.79 -3.97
C LEU A 363 -30.47 26.79 -5.02
N LEU A 364 -29.66 27.77 -4.61
CA LEU A 364 -29.16 28.81 -5.53
C LEU A 364 -27.90 28.35 -6.31
N TYR A 365 -27.21 27.33 -5.84
CA TYR A 365 -25.95 26.87 -6.42
C TYR A 365 -25.96 25.35 -6.64
N GLU A 366 -25.24 24.92 -7.65
CA GLU A 366 -25.00 23.50 -7.88
C GLU A 366 -24.01 22.97 -6.85
N ASN A 367 -24.40 21.98 -6.07
CA ASN A 367 -23.51 21.30 -5.15
C ASN A 367 -22.53 20.42 -5.92
N VAL A 368 -21.25 20.54 -5.60
CA VAL A 368 -20.20 19.69 -6.15
C VAL A 368 -19.59 18.87 -5.03
N ARG A 369 -19.86 17.57 -5.06
CA ARG A 369 -19.30 16.64 -4.09
C ARG A 369 -17.97 16.10 -4.58
N ILE A 370 -16.94 16.23 -3.74
CA ILE A 370 -15.59 15.76 -4.01
C ILE A 370 -15.27 14.62 -3.04
N VAL A 371 -14.59 13.59 -3.54
CA VAL A 371 -13.94 12.53 -2.76
C VAL A 371 -12.45 12.57 -3.00
N PHE A 372 -11.69 12.41 -1.95
CA PHE A 372 -10.22 12.45 -2.01
C PHE A 372 -9.59 11.43 -1.07
N LEU A 373 -8.44 10.91 -1.49
CA LEU A 373 -7.63 10.03 -0.66
C LEU A 373 -6.98 10.85 0.46
N ASN A 374 -7.34 10.56 1.70
CA ASN A 374 -6.76 11.22 2.85
C ASN A 374 -5.40 10.61 3.24
N ARG A 375 -4.70 11.24 4.16
CA ARG A 375 -3.39 10.82 4.63
C ARG A 375 -3.38 9.45 5.30
N MET A 376 -4.45 9.08 5.98
CA MET A 376 -4.60 7.77 6.61
C MET A 376 -4.81 6.64 5.60
N GLY A 377 -5.02 7.00 4.32
CA GLY A 377 -5.28 6.07 3.24
C GLY A 377 -6.73 5.65 3.13
N GLY A 378 -7.65 6.40 3.73
CA GLY A 378 -9.09 6.31 3.53
C GLY A 378 -9.56 7.37 2.54
N TYR A 379 -10.82 7.28 2.12
CA TYR A 379 -11.44 8.25 1.25
C TYR A 379 -12.42 9.13 2.02
N ASP A 380 -12.16 10.43 2.01
CA ASP A 380 -12.97 11.44 2.66
C ASP A 380 -13.78 12.23 1.63
N TYR A 381 -14.94 12.73 2.05
CA TYR A 381 -15.89 13.43 1.18
C TYR A 381 -16.12 14.85 1.68
N PHE A 382 -16.19 15.80 0.75
CA PHE A 382 -16.56 17.18 1.04
C PHE A 382 -17.43 17.76 -0.07
N THR A 383 -18.43 18.60 0.29
CA THR A 383 -19.35 19.22 -0.65
C THR A 383 -19.10 20.72 -0.73
N PHE A 384 -18.79 21.20 -1.94
CA PHE A 384 -18.77 22.63 -2.27
C PHE A 384 -20.16 23.06 -2.70
N ASN A 385 -20.72 24.04 -2.02
CA ASN A 385 -22.12 24.44 -2.13
C ASN A 385 -22.29 25.90 -2.54
N LYS A 386 -21.27 26.56 -3.05
CA LYS A 386 -21.31 27.93 -3.56
C LYS A 386 -20.91 27.99 -5.04
N ASP A 387 -20.65 29.18 -5.52
CA ASP A 387 -20.38 29.50 -6.91
C ASP A 387 -19.31 28.59 -7.56
N LYS A 388 -19.66 28.04 -8.73
CA LYS A 388 -18.79 27.25 -9.58
C LYS A 388 -18.47 28.05 -10.85
N LYS A 389 -17.21 28.28 -11.13
CA LYS A 389 -16.74 28.98 -12.32
C LYS A 389 -16.00 28.03 -13.24
N ARG A 390 -16.23 28.17 -14.54
CA ARG A 390 -15.47 27.46 -15.58
C ARG A 390 -14.76 28.49 -16.44
N THR A 391 -13.44 28.37 -16.54
CA THR A 391 -12.58 29.17 -17.39
C THR A 391 -12.06 28.30 -18.53
N VAL A 392 -12.06 28.82 -19.75
CA VAL A 392 -11.54 28.14 -20.94
C VAL A 392 -10.30 28.89 -21.41
N ALA A 393 -9.15 28.23 -21.33
CA ALA A 393 -7.90 28.73 -21.93
C ALA A 393 -7.73 28.07 -23.30
N ILE A 394 -7.50 28.87 -24.32
CA ILE A 394 -7.39 28.41 -25.69
C ILE A 394 -6.02 28.91 -26.23
N ASN A 395 -5.17 27.97 -26.57
CA ASN A 395 -3.91 28.23 -27.28
C ASN A 395 -4.08 27.84 -28.74
N ARG A 396 -3.80 28.74 -29.66
CA ARG A 396 -3.88 28.51 -31.09
C ARG A 396 -2.52 28.66 -31.71
N THR A 397 -2.17 27.74 -32.58
CA THR A 397 -1.02 27.86 -33.46
C THR A 397 -1.57 28.23 -34.83
N GLU A 398 -1.15 29.37 -35.34
CA GLU A 398 -1.61 29.90 -36.60
C GLU A 398 -0.45 29.93 -37.60
N TYR A 399 -0.74 29.73 -38.88
CA TYR A 399 0.21 29.97 -39.96
C TYR A 399 -0.40 30.88 -41.00
N LYS A 400 0.45 31.65 -41.69
CA LYS A 400 0.05 32.52 -42.76
C LYS A 400 0.11 31.76 -44.07
N GLN A 401 -1.01 31.74 -44.77
CA GLN A 401 -1.15 31.26 -46.13
C GLN A 401 -1.01 32.44 -47.08
N VAL A 402 -0.21 32.28 -48.14
CA VAL A 402 -0.12 33.28 -49.19
C VAL A 402 -1.43 33.24 -49.99
N LEU A 403 -2.16 34.34 -49.97
CA LEU A 403 -3.34 34.52 -50.80
C LEU A 403 -2.89 34.81 -52.26
N ASP A 404 -3.52 34.15 -53.22
CA ASP A 404 -3.30 34.46 -54.68
C ASP A 404 -3.85 35.83 -55.01
N ILE A 405 -3.39 36.44 -56.14
CA ILE A 405 -3.89 37.70 -56.63
C ILE A 405 -5.40 37.66 -56.93
N ALA A 406 -5.91 36.48 -57.21
CA ALA A 406 -7.35 36.20 -57.51
C ALA A 406 -8.07 35.60 -56.28
N TYR A 407 -7.74 36.04 -55.04
CA TYR A 407 -8.43 35.54 -53.85
C TYR A 407 -9.94 35.83 -53.89
N GLU A 408 -10.73 34.86 -53.48
CA GLU A 408 -12.16 34.94 -53.35
C GLU A 408 -12.63 35.37 -51.96
N PHE A 409 -13.87 35.86 -51.89
CA PHE A 409 -14.47 36.22 -50.60
C PHE A 409 -14.71 34.92 -49.78
N GLY A 410 -13.88 34.70 -48.77
CA GLY A 410 -13.85 33.47 -47.93
C GLY A 410 -12.49 32.82 -47.82
N ASP A 411 -11.53 33.23 -48.67
CA ASP A 411 -10.16 32.76 -48.54
C ASP A 411 -9.51 33.30 -47.27
N ARG A 412 -8.76 32.45 -46.60
CA ARG A 412 -8.09 32.74 -45.31
C ARG A 412 -6.64 33.00 -45.50
N GLY A 413 -6.16 34.17 -45.10
CA GLY A 413 -4.72 34.47 -45.00
C GLY A 413 -4.09 33.93 -43.75
N ASP A 414 -4.83 33.89 -42.65
CA ASP A 414 -4.40 33.26 -41.40
C ASP A 414 -5.24 31.98 -41.17
N VAL A 415 -4.58 30.88 -40.99
CA VAL A 415 -5.20 29.54 -40.81
C VAL A 415 -4.73 28.96 -39.49
N VAL A 416 -5.67 28.47 -38.70
CA VAL A 416 -5.38 27.76 -37.44
C VAL A 416 -4.87 26.38 -37.78
N LEU A 417 -3.60 26.10 -37.43
CA LEU A 417 -2.96 24.79 -37.62
C LEU A 417 -3.32 23.81 -36.52
N ALA A 418 -3.31 24.28 -35.27
CA ALA A 418 -3.62 23.48 -34.09
C ALA A 418 -4.28 24.34 -33.03
N GLN A 419 -5.13 23.74 -32.26
CA GLN A 419 -5.80 24.41 -31.15
C GLN A 419 -5.76 23.49 -29.92
N ASP A 420 -5.21 24.01 -28.81
CA ASP A 420 -5.24 23.35 -27.51
C ASP A 420 -6.25 24.08 -26.61
N VAL A 421 -7.16 23.33 -26.01
CA VAL A 421 -8.22 23.86 -25.15
C VAL A 421 -8.10 23.26 -23.78
N GLN A 422 -7.90 24.10 -22.77
CA GLN A 422 -7.84 23.67 -21.38
C GLN A 422 -8.98 24.29 -20.58
N TYR A 423 -9.73 23.43 -19.89
CA TYR A 423 -10.78 23.85 -18.96
C TYR A 423 -10.20 23.88 -17.54
N THR A 424 -10.37 25.01 -16.87
CA THR A 424 -10.07 25.17 -15.44
C THR A 424 -11.37 25.52 -14.72
N PHE A 425 -11.58 24.92 -13.59
CA PHE A 425 -12.77 25.11 -12.77
C PHE A 425 -12.35 25.68 -11.42
N THR A 426 -13.20 26.55 -10.88
CA THR A 426 -13.04 27.11 -9.51
C THR A 426 -14.30 26.77 -8.73
N LEU A 427 -14.12 26.19 -7.55
CA LEU A 427 -15.17 25.87 -6.58
C LEU A 427 -14.99 26.72 -5.32
N ASN A 428 -16.12 27.12 -4.73
CA ASN A 428 -16.11 27.86 -3.47
C ASN A 428 -16.93 27.10 -2.42
N SER A 429 -16.36 26.97 -1.23
CA SER A 429 -17.12 26.44 -0.07
C SER A 429 -17.99 27.53 0.53
N ASP A 430 -18.94 27.14 1.36
CA ASP A 430 -19.55 28.04 2.34
C ASP A 430 -18.52 28.42 3.43
N TRP A 431 -18.97 29.21 4.38
CA TRP A 431 -18.20 29.47 5.58
C TRP A 431 -18.04 28.17 6.38
N ILE A 432 -16.78 27.80 6.63
CA ILE A 432 -16.41 26.58 7.35
C ILE A 432 -15.63 26.95 8.61
N SER A 433 -15.61 26.05 9.59
CA SER A 433 -14.81 26.22 10.80
C SER A 433 -13.32 26.11 10.52
N GLU A 434 -12.48 26.62 11.43
CA GLU A 434 -11.02 26.50 11.34
C GLU A 434 -10.59 25.03 11.29
N GLU A 435 -11.22 24.18 12.06
CA GLU A 435 -10.93 22.75 12.12
C GLU A 435 -11.23 22.07 10.78
N THR A 436 -12.37 22.39 10.15
CA THR A 436 -12.71 21.89 8.82
C THR A 436 -11.72 22.39 7.77
N TYR A 437 -11.31 23.66 7.88
CA TYR A 437 -10.33 24.24 6.97
C TYR A 437 -8.97 23.53 7.09
N LEU A 438 -8.50 23.27 8.32
CA LEU A 438 -7.26 22.51 8.56
C LEU A 438 -7.34 21.08 8.03
N TRP A 439 -8.47 20.40 8.22
CA TRP A 439 -8.66 19.06 7.67
C TRP A 439 -8.64 19.07 6.13
N LEU A 440 -9.20 20.09 5.47
CA LEU A 440 -9.20 20.21 4.01
C LEU A 440 -7.81 20.48 3.39
N GLU A 441 -6.77 20.71 4.18
CA GLU A 441 -5.38 20.66 3.72
C GLU A 441 -5.07 19.27 3.09
N GLU A 442 -5.67 18.21 3.61
CA GLU A 442 -5.53 16.86 3.06
C GLU A 442 -6.17 16.74 1.67
N LEU A 443 -7.24 17.45 1.38
CA LEU A 443 -7.80 17.52 0.02
C LEU A 443 -6.82 18.15 -0.97
N VAL A 444 -6.23 19.28 -0.61
CA VAL A 444 -5.30 20.00 -1.51
C VAL A 444 -4.00 19.24 -1.75
N THR A 445 -3.56 18.47 -0.75
CA THR A 445 -2.34 17.64 -0.83
C THR A 445 -2.58 16.22 -1.33
N SER A 446 -3.83 15.83 -1.55
CA SER A 446 -4.20 14.48 -1.99
C SER A 446 -3.66 14.16 -3.39
N PRO A 447 -3.05 12.98 -3.59
CA PRO A 447 -2.66 12.51 -4.91
C PRO A 447 -3.84 12.02 -5.76
N GLU A 448 -4.99 11.72 -5.14
CA GLU A 448 -6.16 11.16 -5.78
C GLU A 448 -7.40 11.94 -5.38
N VAL A 449 -7.99 12.65 -6.33
CA VAL A 449 -9.19 13.46 -6.12
C VAL A 449 -10.18 13.25 -7.25
N TYR A 450 -11.44 13.08 -6.90
CA TYR A 450 -12.52 12.85 -7.86
C TYR A 450 -13.72 13.72 -7.55
N ILE A 451 -14.48 14.09 -8.59
CA ILE A 451 -15.82 14.63 -8.46
C ILE A 451 -16.81 13.47 -8.53
N VAL A 452 -17.75 13.44 -7.60
CA VAL A 452 -18.84 12.48 -7.61
C VAL A 452 -19.98 13.04 -8.47
N THR A 453 -20.29 12.37 -9.56
CA THR A 453 -21.37 12.74 -10.48
C THR A 453 -22.43 11.64 -10.53
N PHE A 454 -23.70 12.03 -10.64
CA PHE A 454 -24.80 11.10 -10.86
C PHE A 454 -25.15 11.07 -12.33
N LEU A 455 -24.88 9.96 -13.00
CA LEU A 455 -25.10 9.80 -14.44
C LEU A 455 -25.61 8.40 -14.75
N ASP A 456 -26.60 8.27 -15.61
CA ASP A 456 -27.23 7.00 -16.02
C ASP A 456 -27.73 6.18 -14.81
N SER A 457 -28.34 6.84 -13.84
CA SER A 457 -28.85 6.25 -12.59
C SER A 457 -27.78 5.62 -11.70
N LYS A 458 -26.50 6.04 -11.87
CA LYS A 458 -25.36 5.58 -11.06
C LYS A 458 -24.47 6.74 -10.68
N TYR A 459 -23.84 6.60 -9.53
CA TYR A 459 -22.77 7.51 -9.14
C TYR A 459 -21.46 7.11 -9.82
N LYS A 460 -20.80 8.08 -10.45
CA LYS A 460 -19.52 7.93 -11.15
C LYS A 460 -18.48 8.88 -10.55
N LEU A 461 -17.23 8.53 -10.74
CA LEU A 461 -16.08 9.32 -10.29
C LEU A 461 -15.38 9.94 -11.49
N ASP A 462 -15.37 11.26 -11.54
CA ASP A 462 -14.61 12.02 -12.54
C ASP A 462 -13.27 12.45 -11.93
N PRO A 463 -12.12 11.91 -12.40
CA PRO A 463 -10.83 12.25 -11.86
C PRO A 463 -10.45 13.70 -12.17
N ILE A 464 -9.95 14.40 -11.16
CA ILE A 464 -9.52 15.79 -11.28
C ILE A 464 -8.10 15.97 -10.77
N VAL A 465 -7.42 17.01 -11.23
CA VAL A 465 -6.13 17.45 -10.74
C VAL A 465 -6.29 18.85 -10.16
N ILE A 466 -5.96 19.00 -8.88
CA ILE A 466 -5.95 20.29 -8.21
C ILE A 466 -4.77 21.10 -8.78
N THR A 467 -5.04 22.34 -9.17
CA THR A 467 -4.05 23.23 -9.77
C THR A 467 -3.49 24.23 -8.78
N ASP A 468 -4.06 24.33 -7.59
CA ASP A 468 -3.57 25.19 -6.53
C ASP A 468 -2.20 24.69 -6.04
N THR A 469 -1.24 25.62 -5.99
CA THR A 469 0.16 25.34 -5.58
C THR A 469 0.45 25.79 -4.16
N SER A 470 -0.48 26.46 -3.50
CA SER A 470 -0.31 26.98 -2.15
C SER A 470 -1.63 26.90 -1.37
N TYR A 471 -1.52 26.56 -0.11
CA TYR A 471 -2.60 26.57 0.87
C TYR A 471 -2.21 27.49 2.02
N VAL A 472 -2.98 28.54 2.26
CA VAL A 472 -2.62 29.57 3.25
C VAL A 472 -3.47 29.40 4.50
N ILE A 473 -2.85 28.91 5.57
CA ILE A 473 -3.47 28.84 6.89
C ILE A 473 -3.42 30.22 7.56
N LYS A 474 -4.57 30.84 7.74
CA LYS A 474 -4.70 32.13 8.42
C LYS A 474 -4.88 31.93 9.93
N THR A 475 -3.93 32.32 10.74
CA THR A 475 -3.95 32.15 12.21
C THR A 475 -4.48 33.38 12.95
N ARG A 476 -5.40 34.15 12.39
CA ARG A 476 -5.97 35.30 13.07
C ARG A 476 -7.02 34.89 14.09
N LEU A 477 -6.78 35.16 15.35
CA LEU A 477 -7.66 34.88 16.50
C LEU A 477 -9.10 35.46 16.40
N ARG A 478 -9.36 36.40 15.50
CA ARG A 478 -10.66 37.07 15.36
C ARG A 478 -11.57 36.50 14.29
N ASP A 479 -11.02 35.84 13.26
CA ASP A 479 -11.77 35.34 12.12
C ASP A 479 -11.77 33.80 12.17
N ARG A 480 -12.69 33.22 12.94
CA ARG A 480 -12.85 31.75 13.05
C ARG A 480 -13.64 31.11 11.92
N ILE A 481 -13.97 31.88 10.91
CA ILE A 481 -14.79 31.46 9.76
C ILE A 481 -13.95 31.62 8.52
N PHE A 482 -13.84 30.54 7.75
CA PHE A 482 -13.03 30.45 6.56
C PHE A 482 -13.89 30.07 5.37
N ASN A 483 -13.49 30.44 4.18
CA ASN A 483 -13.98 29.85 2.95
C ASN A 483 -12.82 29.28 2.16
N LEU A 484 -13.04 28.13 1.52
CA LEU A 484 -12.06 27.48 0.66
C LEU A 484 -12.45 27.72 -0.80
N THR A 485 -11.50 28.27 -1.56
CA THR A 485 -11.57 28.32 -3.01
C THR A 485 -10.62 27.27 -3.56
N LEU A 486 -11.13 26.36 -4.40
CA LEU A 486 -10.37 25.25 -4.98
C LEU A 486 -10.36 25.39 -6.51
N ASN A 487 -9.16 25.43 -7.11
CA ASN A 487 -8.98 25.40 -8.55
C ASN A 487 -8.55 24.01 -9.01
N TYR A 488 -9.22 23.50 -10.05
CA TYR A 488 -8.91 22.19 -10.59
C TYR A 488 -9.09 22.13 -12.11
N LYS A 489 -8.52 21.12 -12.71
CA LYS A 489 -8.77 20.70 -14.10
C LYS A 489 -9.16 19.24 -14.15
N LEU A 490 -9.83 18.82 -15.23
CA LEU A 490 -10.08 17.41 -15.46
C LEU A 490 -8.78 16.66 -15.71
N ALA A 491 -8.66 15.44 -15.20
CA ALA A 491 -7.45 14.62 -15.34
C ALA A 491 -7.30 13.97 -16.73
N TYR A 492 -8.33 14.09 -17.58
CA TYR A 492 -8.34 13.59 -18.94
C TYR A 492 -8.36 14.75 -19.96
N PRO A 493 -7.74 14.56 -21.14
CA PRO A 493 -7.75 15.58 -22.17
C PRO A 493 -9.18 15.78 -22.72
N VAL A 494 -9.55 17.02 -22.91
CA VAL A 494 -10.76 17.34 -23.66
C VAL A 494 -10.43 17.19 -25.15
N ASN A 495 -10.97 16.16 -25.79
CA ASN A 495 -10.81 15.99 -27.23
C ASN A 495 -11.58 17.12 -27.93
N VAL A 496 -10.84 18.12 -28.38
CA VAL A 496 -11.35 19.07 -29.36
C VAL A 496 -11.10 18.43 -30.72
N ALA A 497 -12.14 18.32 -31.53
CA ALA A 497 -11.99 17.82 -32.89
C ALA A 497 -10.87 18.64 -33.59
N ASN A 498 -9.81 17.96 -33.99
CA ASN A 498 -8.86 18.53 -34.92
C ASN A 498 -9.63 18.73 -36.23
N LEU A 499 -9.86 19.97 -36.58
CA LEU A 499 -10.41 20.35 -37.88
C LEU A 499 -9.34 20.14 -38.94
#